data_1890d27b6cbcb91a2b424b40fa450702
#
_entry.id   1890d27b6cbcb91a2b424b40fa450702
#
_cell.length_a   1.000
_cell.length_b   1.000
_cell.length_c   1.000
_cell.angle_alpha   90.00
_cell.angle_beta   90.00
_cell.angle_gamma   90.00
#
_symmetry.space_group_name_H-M   'P 1'
#
loop_
_entity.id
_entity.type
_entity.pdbx_description
1 polymer ?
#
loop_
_entity_poly.entity_id
_entity_poly.type
_entity_poly.pdbx_seq_one_letter_code
_entity_poly.pdbx_strand_id
1 'polypeptide(L)'
;MTKKKSYIGATIFDGFKRHFNSALIVKNDKVAEIVEEHKVDPKIERIVLPGGLLVPGFVDLQVNGGGGLLFNDKPSVENLMIIYEAHAKLGTTSIMPTLISDSIEVTECATSAIIEALDQSINGLIGLHLEGPHLASTRKGAHNEIFLRPMQEIDCKELEGLAKKIPNLLITIAPECVSSRYISRLSKAGATVSLGHTDCTYNEAIEAVASGATCATHLFNAMSALGSSPKRS
;
A
#
# COMPACT_ATOMS: atom_id res chain seq x y z
N MET A 1 19.20 1.04 29.40
CA MET A 1 19.16 2.51 29.25
C MET A 1 18.48 2.86 27.95
N THR A 2 17.49 3.73 27.97
CA THR A 2 16.78 4.18 26.75
C THR A 2 17.72 5.00 25.88
N LYS A 3 18.08 4.50 24.70
CA LYS A 3 18.99 5.17 23.76
C LYS A 3 18.23 6.30 23.07
N LYS A 4 18.62 7.55 23.30
CA LYS A 4 18.13 8.73 22.59
C LYS A 4 19.20 9.21 21.61
N LYS A 5 18.77 9.64 20.42
CA LYS A 5 19.59 10.30 19.40
C LYS A 5 18.89 11.56 18.91
N SER A 6 19.66 12.57 18.55
CA SER A 6 19.15 13.79 17.91
C SER A 6 19.79 13.96 16.53
N TYR A 7 18.97 14.23 15.53
CA TYR A 7 19.41 14.57 14.18
C TYR A 7 19.28 16.08 14.01
N ILE A 8 20.37 16.75 13.67
CA ILE A 8 20.50 18.22 13.56
C ILE A 8 21.14 18.61 12.24
N GLY A 9 21.11 19.88 11.88
CA GLY A 9 21.82 20.43 10.71
C GLY A 9 21.04 20.34 9.39
N ALA A 10 19.83 19.77 9.37
CA ALA A 10 18.93 19.76 8.22
C ALA A 10 17.62 20.48 8.53
N THR A 11 16.91 20.95 7.51
CA THR A 11 15.52 21.34 7.66
C THR A 11 14.68 20.08 7.84
N ILE A 12 13.77 20.06 8.82
CA ILE A 12 12.90 18.89 9.07
C ILE A 12 11.51 19.19 8.50
N PHE A 13 10.96 18.25 7.73
CA PHE A 13 9.57 18.26 7.29
C PHE A 13 8.83 17.11 7.95
N ASP A 14 7.79 17.41 8.73
CA ASP A 14 7.06 16.43 9.53
C ASP A 14 5.86 15.78 8.82
N GLY A 15 5.72 16.06 7.52
CA GLY A 15 4.56 15.67 6.71
C GLY A 15 3.55 16.81 6.52
N PHE A 16 3.62 17.87 7.33
CA PHE A 16 2.69 19.02 7.29
C PHE A 16 3.41 20.35 7.14
N LYS A 17 4.49 20.56 7.89
CA LYS A 17 5.25 21.82 7.90
C LYS A 17 6.75 21.60 8.00
N ARG A 18 7.49 22.65 7.66
CA ARG A 18 8.95 22.67 7.79
C ARG A 18 9.35 23.29 9.13
N HIS A 19 10.34 22.66 9.76
CA HIS A 19 10.98 23.14 11.00
C HIS A 19 12.43 23.51 10.67
N PHE A 20 12.79 24.76 10.88
CA PHE A 20 14.13 25.29 10.67
C PHE A 20 14.85 25.33 12.02
N ASN A 21 16.19 25.23 12.01
CA ASN A 21 17.03 25.29 13.21
C ASN A 21 16.52 24.35 14.31
N SER A 22 16.10 23.17 13.93
CA SER A 22 15.40 22.19 14.78
C SER A 22 16.11 20.85 14.75
N ALA A 23 15.93 20.08 15.81
CA ALA A 23 16.44 18.73 15.98
C ALA A 23 15.28 17.74 16.03
N LEU A 24 15.43 16.60 15.32
CA LEU A 24 14.56 15.44 15.46
C LEU A 24 15.11 14.55 16.56
N ILE A 25 14.36 14.35 17.63
CA ILE A 25 14.73 13.42 18.71
C ILE A 25 14.10 12.06 18.45
N VAL A 26 14.95 11.04 18.36
CA VAL A 26 14.53 9.63 18.24
C VAL A 26 14.84 8.92 19.54
N LYS A 27 13.86 8.16 20.04
CA LYS A 27 13.96 7.34 21.25
C LYS A 27 13.46 5.94 20.95
N ASN A 28 14.32 4.92 21.13
CA ASN A 28 13.98 3.52 20.84
C ASN A 28 13.38 3.34 19.43
N ASP A 29 14.06 3.89 18.43
CA ASP A 29 13.72 3.83 17.01
C ASP A 29 12.37 4.47 16.61
N LYS A 30 11.82 5.30 17.51
CA LYS A 30 10.60 6.09 17.24
C LYS A 30 10.88 7.57 17.38
N VAL A 31 10.27 8.37 16.51
CA VAL A 31 10.26 9.82 16.65
C VAL A 31 9.58 10.16 17.96
N ALA A 32 10.31 10.87 18.84
CA ALA A 32 9.80 11.32 20.13
C ALA A 32 9.29 12.75 20.05
N GLU A 33 10.07 13.65 19.47
CA GLU A 33 9.74 15.08 19.40
C GLU A 33 10.60 15.80 18.35
N ILE A 34 10.15 16.98 17.92
CA ILE A 34 10.95 17.96 17.18
C ILE A 34 11.08 19.18 18.08
N VAL A 35 12.33 19.59 18.37
CA VAL A 35 12.63 20.71 19.25
C VAL A 35 13.59 21.68 18.57
N GLU A 36 13.67 22.92 19.04
CA GLU A 36 14.71 23.86 18.60
C GLU A 36 16.11 23.31 18.94
N GLU A 37 17.05 23.38 18.01
CA GLU A 37 18.37 22.74 18.15
C GLU A 37 19.10 23.16 19.42
N HIS A 38 18.96 24.42 19.84
CA HIS A 38 19.62 24.92 21.05
C HIS A 38 18.99 24.38 22.37
N LYS A 39 17.80 23.76 22.31
CA LYS A 39 17.13 23.13 23.45
C LYS A 39 17.44 21.65 23.62
N VAL A 40 18.23 21.08 22.71
CA VAL A 40 18.63 19.65 22.80
C VAL A 40 19.52 19.45 24.02
N ASP A 41 19.14 18.52 24.91
CA ASP A 41 19.95 18.12 26.06
C ASP A 41 21.35 17.72 25.58
N PRO A 42 22.43 18.33 26.11
CA PRO A 42 23.82 18.01 25.75
C PRO A 42 24.20 16.55 25.94
N LYS A 43 23.48 15.79 26.76
CA LYS A 43 23.72 14.36 27.00
C LYS A 43 23.19 13.45 25.89
N ILE A 44 22.36 13.98 24.99
CA ILE A 44 21.82 13.21 23.87
C ILE A 44 22.87 13.17 22.75
N GLU A 45 23.14 11.96 22.24
CA GLU A 45 24.00 11.75 21.06
C GLU A 45 23.50 12.59 19.87
N ARG A 46 24.39 13.43 19.29
CA ARG A 46 24.06 14.28 18.16
C ARG A 46 24.59 13.69 16.87
N ILE A 47 23.70 13.51 15.89
CA ILE A 47 24.03 13.14 14.53
C ILE A 47 23.85 14.38 13.67
N VAL A 48 24.97 14.93 13.21
CA VAL A 48 24.98 16.14 12.37
C VAL A 48 24.81 15.74 10.92
N LEU A 49 23.72 16.21 10.31
CA LEU A 49 23.45 16.04 8.89
C LEU A 49 24.11 17.18 8.10
N PRO A 50 24.61 16.94 6.87
CA PRO A 50 25.32 17.94 6.07
C PRO A 50 24.39 18.99 5.43
N GLY A 51 23.19 19.20 5.96
CA GLY A 51 22.12 20.03 5.41
C GLY A 51 21.03 19.22 4.73
N GLY A 52 20.30 19.86 3.82
CA GLY A 52 19.22 19.22 3.07
C GLY A 52 17.88 19.21 3.82
N LEU A 53 17.05 18.24 3.48
CA LEU A 53 15.70 18.10 4.03
C LEU A 53 15.53 16.68 4.62
N LEU A 54 15.29 16.61 5.93
CA LEU A 54 14.94 15.37 6.62
C LEU A 54 13.42 15.22 6.58
N VAL A 55 12.93 14.15 5.98
CA VAL A 55 11.51 13.90 5.74
C VAL A 55 11.12 12.48 6.19
N PRO A 56 9.84 12.17 6.44
CA PRO A 56 9.36 10.79 6.52
C PRO A 56 9.69 10.05 5.22
N GLY A 57 10.07 8.78 5.34
CA GLY A 57 10.25 7.93 4.16
C GLY A 57 8.95 7.70 3.41
N PHE A 58 9.03 7.34 2.14
CA PHE A 58 7.86 7.05 1.33
C PHE A 58 7.17 5.75 1.81
N VAL A 59 5.85 5.75 1.74
CA VAL A 59 5.01 4.56 1.89
C VAL A 59 4.45 4.25 0.50
N ASP A 60 4.87 3.13 -0.09
CA ASP A 60 4.46 2.72 -1.43
C ASP A 60 3.40 1.62 -1.33
N LEU A 61 2.18 1.93 -1.77
CA LEU A 61 1.03 1.04 -1.67
C LEU A 61 0.85 0.13 -2.90
N GLN A 62 1.72 0.28 -3.92
CA GLN A 62 1.65 -0.53 -5.14
C GLN A 62 3.04 -0.88 -5.65
N VAL A 63 3.57 -2.00 -5.17
CA VAL A 63 4.90 -2.49 -5.53
C VAL A 63 4.80 -3.87 -6.16
N ASN A 64 4.76 -3.92 -7.50
CA ASN A 64 4.67 -5.16 -8.26
C ASN A 64 6.00 -5.93 -8.31
N GLY A 65 7.12 -5.26 -8.03
CA GLY A 65 8.44 -5.87 -8.02
C GLY A 65 9.56 -4.86 -7.76
N GLY A 66 10.78 -5.34 -7.77
CA GLY A 66 12.00 -4.53 -7.56
C GLY A 66 13.25 -5.42 -7.58
N GLY A 67 14.43 -4.81 -7.74
CA GLY A 67 15.69 -5.58 -7.75
C GLY A 67 15.80 -6.62 -8.86
N GLY A 68 15.05 -6.44 -9.97
CA GLY A 68 15.01 -7.40 -11.08
C GLY A 68 13.99 -8.54 -10.92
N LEU A 69 13.13 -8.49 -9.90
CA LEU A 69 12.12 -9.49 -9.60
C LEU A 69 10.71 -8.91 -9.71
N LEU A 70 9.77 -9.70 -10.22
CA LEU A 70 8.33 -9.48 -10.07
C LEU A 70 7.80 -10.32 -8.91
N PHE A 71 6.88 -9.77 -8.13
CA PHE A 71 6.29 -10.51 -7.01
C PHE A 71 5.48 -11.72 -7.47
N ASN A 72 4.79 -11.62 -8.61
CA ASN A 72 4.03 -12.73 -9.21
C ASN A 72 4.91 -13.93 -9.60
N ASP A 73 6.15 -13.70 -10.08
CA ASP A 73 6.95 -14.78 -10.66
C ASP A 73 7.36 -15.84 -9.62
N LYS A 74 7.69 -15.39 -8.42
CA LYS A 74 8.08 -16.27 -7.32
C LYS A 74 7.81 -15.61 -5.97
N PRO A 75 6.58 -15.66 -5.47
CA PRO A 75 6.26 -15.11 -4.16
C PRO A 75 6.99 -15.89 -3.06
N SER A 76 7.93 -15.25 -2.38
CA SER A 76 8.64 -15.80 -1.21
C SER A 76 9.14 -14.69 -0.31
N VAL A 77 9.45 -15.00 0.96
CA VAL A 77 9.99 -14.04 1.92
C VAL A 77 11.31 -13.46 1.43
N GLU A 78 12.20 -14.28 0.86
CA GLU A 78 13.48 -13.85 0.33
C GLU A 78 13.32 -12.84 -0.81
N ASN A 79 12.41 -13.10 -1.73
CA ASN A 79 12.15 -12.21 -2.85
C ASN A 79 11.50 -10.90 -2.40
N LEU A 80 10.61 -10.94 -1.40
CA LEU A 80 10.04 -9.75 -0.76
C LEU A 80 11.12 -8.85 -0.16
N MET A 81 12.15 -9.43 0.48
CA MET A 81 13.27 -8.66 1.01
C MET A 81 14.08 -7.99 -0.09
N ILE A 82 14.37 -8.69 -1.21
CA ILE A 82 15.10 -8.12 -2.35
C ILE A 82 14.32 -6.95 -2.96
N ILE A 83 13.00 -7.14 -3.14
CA ILE A 83 12.10 -6.09 -3.65
C ILE A 83 12.12 -4.88 -2.70
N TYR A 84 11.93 -5.10 -1.38
CA TYR A 84 11.97 -4.02 -0.39
C TYR A 84 13.29 -3.26 -0.39
N GLU A 85 14.42 -3.95 -0.38
CA GLU A 85 15.75 -3.32 -0.38
C GLU A 85 15.99 -2.43 -1.61
N ALA A 86 15.47 -2.84 -2.78
CA ALA A 86 15.57 -2.03 -3.98
C ALA A 86 14.84 -0.69 -3.84
N HIS A 87 13.64 -0.70 -3.24
CA HIS A 87 12.86 0.51 -2.98
C HIS A 87 13.43 1.34 -1.81
N ALA A 88 13.93 0.67 -0.77
CA ALA A 88 14.53 1.33 0.40
C ALA A 88 15.73 2.21 0.03
N LYS A 89 16.55 1.78 -0.92
CA LYS A 89 17.69 2.58 -1.46
C LYS A 89 17.23 3.88 -2.11
N LEU A 90 15.98 3.99 -2.51
CA LEU A 90 15.38 5.17 -3.13
C LEU A 90 14.55 6.02 -2.16
N GLY A 91 14.54 5.66 -0.86
CA GLY A 91 13.85 6.42 0.18
C GLY A 91 12.46 5.89 0.58
N THR A 92 12.04 4.75 0.03
CA THR A 92 10.80 4.08 0.46
C THR A 92 11.07 3.28 1.73
N THR A 93 10.39 3.61 2.81
CA THR A 93 10.57 2.94 4.12
C THR A 93 9.51 1.90 4.41
N SER A 94 8.43 1.90 3.64
CA SER A 94 7.35 0.91 3.78
C SER A 94 6.75 0.59 2.41
N ILE A 95 6.54 -0.68 2.15
CA ILE A 95 5.93 -1.14 0.89
C ILE A 95 4.73 -2.06 1.15
N MET A 96 3.82 -2.04 0.21
CA MET A 96 2.74 -3.00 0.06
C MET A 96 3.00 -3.79 -1.22
N PRO A 97 3.59 -4.99 -1.13
CA PRO A 97 3.77 -5.84 -2.31
C PRO A 97 2.44 -6.06 -3.00
N THR A 98 2.43 -5.96 -4.32
CA THR A 98 1.23 -6.02 -5.14
C THR A 98 1.24 -7.26 -6.00
N LEU A 99 0.25 -8.12 -5.79
CA LEU A 99 -0.02 -9.25 -6.65
C LEU A 99 -1.07 -8.83 -7.69
N ILE A 100 -0.72 -8.86 -8.96
CA ILE A 100 -1.69 -8.73 -10.05
C ILE A 100 -2.42 -10.06 -10.25
N SER A 101 -3.55 -10.05 -10.97
CA SER A 101 -4.38 -11.23 -11.24
C SER A 101 -3.54 -12.40 -11.74
N ASP A 102 -3.63 -13.53 -11.05
CA ASP A 102 -2.88 -14.75 -11.33
C ASP A 102 -3.70 -16.00 -10.95
N SER A 103 -3.09 -17.18 -11.04
CA SER A 103 -3.69 -18.45 -10.63
C SER A 103 -3.93 -18.49 -9.11
N ILE A 104 -4.78 -19.42 -8.68
CA ILE A 104 -5.06 -19.64 -7.24
C ILE A 104 -3.77 -20.02 -6.52
N GLU A 105 -2.95 -20.89 -7.10
CA GLU A 105 -1.70 -21.37 -6.52
C GLU A 105 -0.70 -20.23 -6.26
N VAL A 106 -0.54 -19.30 -7.22
CA VAL A 106 0.32 -18.12 -7.07
C VAL A 106 -0.24 -17.21 -5.99
N THR A 107 -1.56 -17.03 -5.95
CA THR A 107 -2.24 -16.22 -4.92
C THR A 107 -2.04 -16.80 -3.52
N GLU A 108 -2.16 -18.12 -3.36
CA GLU A 108 -1.91 -18.82 -2.10
C GLU A 108 -0.44 -18.70 -1.67
N CYS A 109 0.50 -18.87 -2.59
CA CYS A 109 1.93 -18.67 -2.32
C CYS A 109 2.22 -17.23 -1.87
N ALA A 110 1.66 -16.23 -2.58
CA ALA A 110 1.86 -14.81 -2.26
C ALA A 110 1.29 -14.45 -0.90
N THR A 111 0.07 -14.87 -0.60
CA THR A 111 -0.57 -14.61 0.70
C THR A 111 0.18 -15.28 1.86
N SER A 112 0.65 -16.52 1.64
CA SER A 112 1.44 -17.24 2.63
C SER A 112 2.79 -16.55 2.89
N ALA A 113 3.50 -16.12 1.85
CA ALA A 113 4.77 -15.41 1.98
C ALA A 113 4.61 -14.07 2.72
N ILE A 114 3.52 -13.34 2.48
CA ILE A 114 3.23 -12.09 3.20
C ILE A 114 2.92 -12.35 4.67
N ILE A 115 2.09 -13.35 4.98
CA ILE A 115 1.76 -13.70 6.37
C ILE A 115 3.04 -14.09 7.12
N GLU A 116 3.87 -14.94 6.53
CA GLU A 116 5.15 -15.34 7.12
C GLU A 116 6.08 -14.14 7.34
N ALA A 117 6.20 -13.23 6.36
CA ALA A 117 7.03 -12.05 6.48
C ALA A 117 6.54 -11.09 7.59
N LEU A 118 5.23 -10.94 7.76
CA LEU A 118 4.63 -10.13 8.83
C LEU A 118 4.85 -10.78 10.20
N ASP A 119 4.69 -12.09 10.31
CA ASP A 119 4.93 -12.85 11.56
C ASP A 119 6.40 -12.75 11.99
N GLN A 120 7.33 -12.76 11.04
CA GLN A 120 8.75 -12.52 11.27
C GLN A 120 9.08 -11.04 11.55
N SER A 121 8.11 -10.15 11.50
CA SER A 121 8.29 -8.70 11.70
C SER A 121 9.33 -8.10 10.75
N ILE A 122 9.36 -8.51 9.50
CA ILE A 122 10.31 -7.99 8.50
C ILE A 122 10.02 -6.50 8.30
N ASN A 123 11.05 -5.68 8.54
CA ASN A 123 10.95 -4.24 8.43
C ASN A 123 10.54 -3.83 7.01
N GLY A 124 9.65 -2.85 6.93
CA GLY A 124 9.24 -2.23 5.68
C GLY A 124 8.10 -2.93 4.96
N LEU A 125 7.74 -4.17 5.30
CA LEU A 125 6.54 -4.82 4.78
C LEU A 125 5.35 -4.49 5.68
N ILE A 126 4.33 -3.82 5.12
CA ILE A 126 3.19 -3.33 5.92
C ILE A 126 1.87 -4.04 5.63
N GLY A 127 1.79 -4.85 4.58
CA GLY A 127 0.58 -5.53 4.17
C GLY A 127 0.69 -6.14 2.79
N LEU A 128 -0.45 -6.36 2.14
CA LEU A 128 -0.59 -6.91 0.80
C LEU A 128 -1.58 -6.09 -0.02
N HIS A 129 -1.24 -5.82 -1.27
CA HIS A 129 -2.18 -5.32 -2.26
C HIS A 129 -2.53 -6.44 -3.24
N LEU A 130 -3.80 -6.84 -3.30
CA LEU A 130 -4.35 -7.72 -4.32
C LEU A 130 -5.00 -6.86 -5.41
N GLU A 131 -4.37 -6.78 -6.57
CA GLU A 131 -4.91 -6.07 -7.72
C GLU A 131 -5.64 -7.07 -8.62
N GLY A 132 -6.96 -7.13 -8.47
CA GLY A 132 -7.81 -8.15 -9.09
C GLY A 132 -7.94 -9.43 -8.25
N PRO A 133 -8.48 -10.52 -8.84
CA PRO A 133 -8.86 -10.72 -10.25
C PRO A 133 -10.24 -10.17 -10.65
N HIS A 134 -10.93 -9.47 -9.78
CA HIS A 134 -12.29 -8.98 -10.00
C HIS A 134 -12.30 -7.63 -10.69
N LEU A 135 -11.75 -7.57 -11.91
CA LEU A 135 -11.51 -6.40 -12.73
C LEU A 135 -12.29 -6.49 -14.04
N ALA A 136 -12.54 -5.34 -14.67
CA ALA A 136 -13.17 -5.30 -15.99
C ALA A 136 -12.17 -5.76 -17.09
N SER A 137 -12.54 -6.76 -17.88
CA SER A 137 -11.69 -7.27 -18.96
C SER A 137 -11.36 -6.19 -20.01
N THR A 138 -12.28 -5.24 -20.22
CA THR A 138 -12.08 -4.07 -21.11
C THR A 138 -10.98 -3.13 -20.60
N ARG A 139 -10.63 -3.20 -19.32
CA ARG A 139 -9.62 -2.39 -18.64
C ARG A 139 -8.50 -3.20 -18.03
N LYS A 140 -8.26 -4.39 -18.55
CA LYS A 140 -7.29 -5.36 -18.00
C LYS A 140 -5.86 -4.82 -17.87
N GLY A 141 -5.43 -3.89 -18.73
CA GLY A 141 -4.04 -3.41 -18.72
C GLY A 141 -3.05 -4.57 -18.86
N ALA A 142 -2.13 -4.73 -17.93
CA ALA A 142 -1.13 -5.79 -17.89
C ALA A 142 -1.66 -7.13 -17.34
N HIS A 143 -2.89 -7.17 -16.80
CA HIS A 143 -3.45 -8.40 -16.26
C HIS A 143 -3.75 -9.43 -17.36
N ASN A 144 -3.48 -10.70 -17.06
CA ASN A 144 -3.87 -11.79 -17.96
C ASN A 144 -5.38 -12.03 -17.85
N GLU A 145 -6.07 -11.86 -18.97
CA GLU A 145 -7.53 -11.93 -19.05
C GLU A 145 -8.12 -13.28 -18.59
N ILE A 146 -7.35 -14.35 -18.71
CA ILE A 146 -7.81 -15.71 -18.32
C ILE A 146 -8.12 -15.82 -16.82
N PHE A 147 -7.54 -14.94 -15.99
CA PHE A 147 -7.77 -14.92 -14.56
C PHE A 147 -8.88 -13.94 -14.14
N LEU A 148 -9.28 -13.03 -15.04
CA LEU A 148 -10.28 -12.01 -14.70
C LEU A 148 -11.68 -12.63 -14.64
N ARG A 149 -12.39 -12.33 -13.55
CA ARG A 149 -13.74 -12.85 -13.33
C ARG A 149 -14.51 -12.01 -12.31
N PRO A 150 -15.85 -11.99 -12.39
CA PRO A 150 -16.68 -11.42 -11.33
C PRO A 150 -16.44 -12.13 -9.99
N MET A 151 -16.61 -11.39 -8.90
CA MET A 151 -16.50 -11.95 -7.54
C MET A 151 -17.69 -12.85 -7.22
N GLN A 152 -17.39 -14.00 -6.63
CA GLN A 152 -18.35 -14.94 -6.11
C GLN A 152 -18.33 -15.01 -4.58
N GLU A 153 -19.31 -15.70 -3.98
CA GLU A 153 -19.39 -15.83 -2.52
C GLU A 153 -18.14 -16.49 -1.91
N ILE A 154 -17.53 -17.44 -2.62
CA ILE A 154 -16.32 -18.12 -2.17
C ILE A 154 -15.14 -17.12 -2.08
N ASP A 155 -14.95 -16.30 -3.11
CA ASP A 155 -13.91 -15.29 -3.15
C ASP A 155 -14.04 -14.29 -2.00
N CYS A 156 -15.26 -13.80 -1.78
CA CYS A 156 -15.53 -12.86 -0.69
C CYS A 156 -15.18 -13.47 0.67
N LYS A 157 -15.52 -14.73 0.94
CA LYS A 157 -15.18 -15.42 2.19
C LYS A 157 -13.68 -15.60 2.38
N GLU A 158 -12.96 -15.94 1.33
CA GLU A 158 -11.50 -16.07 1.36
C GLU A 158 -10.83 -14.74 1.67
N LEU A 159 -11.25 -13.67 0.99
CA LEU A 159 -10.73 -12.31 1.22
C LEU A 159 -11.09 -11.78 2.62
N GLU A 160 -12.28 -12.07 3.16
CA GLU A 160 -12.63 -11.78 4.56
C GLU A 160 -11.71 -12.52 5.54
N GLY A 161 -11.33 -13.75 5.21
CA GLY A 161 -10.38 -14.54 5.99
C GLY A 161 -8.96 -13.95 5.96
N LEU A 162 -8.53 -13.46 4.80
CA LEU A 162 -7.23 -12.79 4.64
C LEU A 162 -7.17 -11.44 5.36
N ALA A 163 -8.25 -10.65 5.31
CA ALA A 163 -8.33 -9.37 6.00
C ALA A 163 -8.17 -9.47 7.53
N LYS A 164 -8.47 -10.64 8.10
CA LYS A 164 -8.24 -10.92 9.54
C LYS A 164 -6.79 -11.29 9.86
N LYS A 165 -6.03 -11.77 8.87
CA LYS A 165 -4.65 -12.23 9.03
C LYS A 165 -3.63 -11.18 8.60
N ILE A 166 -3.99 -10.35 7.62
CA ILE A 166 -3.11 -9.32 7.05
C ILE A 166 -3.62 -7.94 7.49
N PRO A 167 -2.91 -7.23 8.38
CA PRO A 167 -3.40 -5.99 8.99
C PRO A 167 -3.77 -4.89 7.98
N ASN A 168 -3.03 -4.80 6.89
CA ASN A 168 -3.29 -3.85 5.81
C ASN A 168 -3.50 -4.63 4.51
N LEU A 169 -4.70 -5.11 4.27
CA LEU A 169 -5.09 -5.74 3.02
C LEU A 169 -5.78 -4.69 2.13
N LEU A 170 -5.14 -4.33 1.02
CA LEU A 170 -5.69 -3.49 -0.04
C LEU A 170 -6.19 -4.39 -1.16
N ILE A 171 -7.42 -4.18 -1.61
CA ILE A 171 -8.03 -4.99 -2.68
C ILE A 171 -8.53 -4.04 -3.76
N THR A 172 -7.96 -4.12 -4.96
CA THR A 172 -8.44 -3.38 -6.13
C THR A 172 -9.47 -4.20 -6.88
N ILE A 173 -10.63 -3.58 -7.11
CA ILE A 173 -11.78 -4.18 -7.78
C ILE A 173 -12.40 -3.23 -8.80
N ALA A 174 -13.08 -3.78 -9.79
CA ALA A 174 -14.01 -3.04 -10.65
C ALA A 174 -15.43 -3.14 -10.07
N PRO A 175 -16.13 -2.01 -9.79
CA PRO A 175 -17.48 -2.04 -9.22
C PRO A 175 -18.48 -2.89 -10.02
N GLU A 176 -18.38 -2.89 -11.34
CA GLU A 176 -19.22 -3.69 -12.22
C GLU A 176 -18.97 -5.20 -12.13
N CYS A 177 -17.84 -5.62 -11.52
CA CYS A 177 -17.48 -7.03 -11.31
C CYS A 177 -17.75 -7.50 -9.87
N VAL A 178 -18.11 -6.59 -8.94
CA VAL A 178 -18.25 -6.88 -7.51
C VAL A 178 -19.50 -6.24 -6.95
N SER A 179 -20.44 -7.03 -6.44
CA SER A 179 -21.67 -6.47 -5.86
C SER A 179 -21.37 -5.59 -4.64
N SER A 180 -22.18 -4.55 -4.44
CA SER A 180 -22.13 -3.64 -3.28
C SER A 180 -22.17 -4.40 -1.94
N ARG A 181 -22.91 -5.53 -1.88
CA ARG A 181 -22.92 -6.43 -0.74
C ARG A 181 -21.53 -6.98 -0.40
N TYR A 182 -20.75 -7.40 -1.40
CA TYR A 182 -19.40 -7.94 -1.17
C TYR A 182 -18.43 -6.83 -0.76
N ILE A 183 -18.52 -5.65 -1.40
CA ILE A 183 -17.73 -4.48 -1.01
C ILE A 183 -17.96 -4.16 0.48
N SER A 184 -19.22 -4.12 0.93
CA SER A 184 -19.55 -3.85 2.32
C SER A 184 -18.99 -4.91 3.28
N ARG A 185 -18.99 -6.18 2.88
CA ARG A 185 -18.44 -7.27 3.70
C ARG A 185 -16.93 -7.16 3.83
N LEU A 186 -16.21 -6.94 2.72
CA LEU A 186 -14.75 -6.80 2.72
C LEU A 186 -14.30 -5.60 3.56
N SER A 187 -14.96 -4.45 3.39
CA SER A 187 -14.69 -3.26 4.21
C SER A 187 -14.93 -3.51 5.70
N LYS A 188 -16.03 -4.17 6.08
CA LYS A 188 -16.31 -4.56 7.47
C LYS A 188 -15.34 -5.58 8.03
N ALA A 189 -14.76 -6.41 7.19
CA ALA A 189 -13.72 -7.36 7.59
C ALA A 189 -12.35 -6.69 7.85
N GLY A 190 -12.20 -5.41 7.48
CA GLY A 190 -10.98 -4.63 7.67
C GLY A 190 -10.13 -4.44 6.42
N ALA A 191 -10.57 -4.94 5.25
CA ALA A 191 -9.89 -4.66 4.01
C ALA A 191 -10.13 -3.22 3.54
N THR A 192 -9.11 -2.58 2.97
CA THR A 192 -9.26 -1.35 2.19
C THR A 192 -9.69 -1.72 0.78
N VAL A 193 -10.89 -1.34 0.38
CA VAL A 193 -11.37 -1.57 -0.98
C VAL A 193 -11.05 -0.38 -1.85
N SER A 194 -10.36 -0.62 -2.96
CA SER A 194 -9.93 0.37 -3.95
C SER A 194 -10.60 0.13 -5.30
N LEU A 195 -11.04 1.18 -5.96
CA LEU A 195 -11.62 1.10 -7.29
C LEU A 195 -10.51 1.25 -8.34
N GLY A 196 -10.46 0.32 -9.29
CA GLY A 196 -9.47 0.34 -10.37
C GLY A 196 -9.80 -0.65 -11.48
N HIS A 197 -9.14 -0.51 -12.64
CA HIS A 197 -9.37 -1.35 -13.80
C HIS A 197 -10.86 -1.49 -14.16
N THR A 198 -11.53 -0.35 -14.31
CA THR A 198 -12.99 -0.29 -14.36
C THR A 198 -13.52 0.65 -15.47
N ASP A 199 -14.62 0.28 -16.06
CA ASP A 199 -15.45 1.11 -16.91
C ASP A 199 -16.76 1.55 -16.22
N CYS A 200 -16.81 1.43 -14.88
CA CYS A 200 -18.01 1.72 -14.11
C CYS A 200 -18.57 3.12 -14.40
N THR A 201 -19.87 3.21 -14.31
CA THR A 201 -20.58 4.49 -14.36
C THR A 201 -20.38 5.27 -13.07
N TYR A 202 -20.70 6.56 -13.08
CA TYR A 202 -20.72 7.39 -11.89
C TYR A 202 -21.58 6.78 -10.75
N ASN A 203 -22.77 6.25 -11.10
CA ASN A 203 -23.67 5.67 -10.12
C ASN A 203 -23.09 4.42 -9.46
N GLU A 204 -22.46 3.53 -10.22
CA GLU A 204 -21.78 2.34 -9.71
C GLU A 204 -20.60 2.72 -8.79
N ALA A 205 -19.81 3.74 -9.17
CA ALA A 205 -18.75 4.24 -8.33
C ALA A 205 -19.27 4.81 -6.99
N ILE A 206 -20.34 5.62 -7.02
CA ILE A 206 -20.97 6.18 -5.80
C ILE A 206 -21.56 5.07 -4.92
N GLU A 207 -22.20 4.06 -5.52
CA GLU A 207 -22.70 2.90 -4.77
C GLU A 207 -21.56 2.11 -4.12
N ALA A 208 -20.45 1.91 -4.83
CA ALA A 208 -19.27 1.25 -4.27
C ALA A 208 -18.68 2.04 -3.08
N VAL A 209 -18.58 3.37 -3.19
CA VAL A 209 -18.13 4.24 -2.09
C VAL A 209 -19.11 4.17 -0.90
N ALA A 210 -20.42 4.25 -1.16
CA ALA A 210 -21.43 4.10 -0.11
C ALA A 210 -21.37 2.72 0.58
N SER A 211 -20.89 1.70 -0.14
CA SER A 211 -20.71 0.34 0.36
C SER A 211 -19.37 0.13 1.09
N GLY A 212 -18.47 1.12 1.10
CA GLY A 212 -17.24 1.07 1.89
C GLY A 212 -15.93 1.08 1.09
N ALA A 213 -15.96 1.31 -0.23
CA ALA A 213 -14.74 1.59 -0.98
C ALA A 213 -14.22 2.99 -0.59
N THR A 214 -12.92 3.10 -0.32
CA THR A 214 -12.29 4.33 0.20
C THR A 214 -11.08 4.78 -0.59
N CYS A 215 -10.67 4.00 -1.59
CA CYS A 215 -9.48 4.24 -2.40
C CYS A 215 -9.79 4.16 -3.89
N ALA A 216 -8.89 4.73 -4.71
CA ALA A 216 -8.84 4.50 -6.14
C ALA A 216 -7.40 4.17 -6.53
N THR A 217 -7.21 3.05 -7.22
CA THR A 217 -5.92 2.59 -7.71
C THR A 217 -5.57 3.32 -8.99
N HIS A 218 -4.36 3.88 -9.07
CA HIS A 218 -3.83 4.67 -10.21
C HIS A 218 -4.92 5.45 -10.96
N LEU A 219 -5.64 6.31 -10.20
CA LEU A 219 -6.79 7.09 -10.66
C LEU A 219 -6.56 7.67 -12.07
N PHE A 220 -7.57 7.53 -12.94
CA PHE A 220 -7.58 7.85 -14.37
C PHE A 220 -6.77 6.91 -15.28
N ASN A 221 -6.00 5.99 -14.75
CA ASN A 221 -5.33 4.96 -15.55
C ASN A 221 -6.15 3.66 -15.53
N ALA A 222 -6.22 2.97 -16.66
CA ALA A 222 -7.07 1.78 -16.84
C ALA A 222 -8.54 2.01 -16.38
N MET A 223 -9.05 3.21 -16.64
CA MET A 223 -10.43 3.64 -16.38
C MET A 223 -11.03 4.27 -17.63
N SER A 224 -12.34 4.50 -17.63
CA SER A 224 -13.00 5.27 -18.69
C SER A 224 -12.43 6.68 -18.77
N ALA A 225 -12.22 7.19 -19.97
CA ALA A 225 -11.76 8.56 -20.16
C ALA A 225 -12.79 9.57 -19.60
N LEU A 226 -12.29 10.67 -19.03
CA LEU A 226 -13.15 11.79 -18.66
C LEU A 226 -13.78 12.37 -19.93
N GLY A 227 -15.03 12.04 -20.16
CA GLY A 227 -15.82 12.59 -21.26
C GLY A 227 -16.43 13.93 -20.86
N SER A 228 -16.52 14.84 -21.81
CA SER A 228 -17.19 16.13 -21.62
C SER A 228 -18.73 16.03 -21.62
N SER A 229 -19.30 14.84 -21.77
CA SER A 229 -20.75 14.60 -21.75
C SER A 229 -21.08 13.35 -20.96
N PRO A 230 -22.09 13.37 -20.08
CA PRO A 230 -22.58 12.15 -19.46
C PRO A 230 -23.06 11.22 -20.57
N LYS A 231 -22.59 9.97 -20.60
CA LYS A 231 -23.21 8.94 -21.42
C LYS A 231 -24.68 8.87 -20.99
N ARG A 232 -25.59 9.35 -21.85
CA ARG A 232 -27.02 9.14 -21.65
C ARG A 232 -27.25 7.64 -21.76
N SER A 233 -27.72 7.06 -20.69
CA SER A 233 -28.26 5.72 -20.64
C SER A 233 -29.45 5.55 -21.55
#